data_ecc0cc43786dbb254697a5d30bd252cf
#
_entry.id   ecc0cc43786dbb254697a5d30bd252cf
#
_cell.length_a   1.000
_cell.length_b   1.000
_cell.length_c   1.000
_cell.angle_alpha   90.00
_cell.angle_beta   90.00
_cell.angle_gamma   90.00
#
_symmetry.space_group_name_H-M   'P 1'
#
loop_
_entity.id
_entity.type
_entity.pdbx_description
1 polymer ?
#
loop_
_entity_poly.entity_id
_entity_poly.type
_entity_poly.pdbx_seq_one_letter_code
_entity_poly.pdbx_strand_id
1 'polypeptide(L)'
;MPHQVALTISARIRPGQAGDLKRLLASMADPAANRAIPFERLGTTHFARLFVLDEVDAAPNGGTGAVIPASLVYMSDIDAPIWRHLVALVRIGGARLDAVFGHCEGWPSSSAGTWPRVAWLRARRIKTDIVYVNTVGRSVGQVQDERRLRQAIEEFLDGKQAEWHGSDPVRIHTAIRQFVAGRPDLRWALQPAPGPGLAFRVRSKLHKVGGALLVLLFSPLLLALLPVWAVLLRRHERRDVPDEPIPPGRERLRELADLEDHVVQNPLTAVGVAKPGRFRFLTMLAVLRLINYFTRHVFNHGSLARVRSIHFARWVAIDDRRRLIFASSYDGSLESYMDEFIDKVAWGLNAVFSNGVGYPRTRWLVLDGANDERAFKAFLRNRQIPTQVWYSAYDELSTSNIENNAAIRAGLTGAEAPSRAEAEAWLARL
;
A
#
# COMPACT_ATOMS: atom_id res chain seq x y z
N MET A 1 -1.39 -20.19 -6.49
CA MET A 1 -1.92 -18.98 -7.11
C MET A 1 -1.41 -17.78 -6.36
N PRO A 2 -1.15 -16.66 -7.02
CA PRO A 2 -0.52 -15.52 -6.39
C PRO A 2 -1.43 -14.91 -5.33
N HIS A 3 -0.86 -14.50 -4.25
CA HIS A 3 -1.41 -13.55 -3.29
C HIS A 3 -0.42 -12.39 -3.23
N GLN A 4 -0.92 -11.21 -2.94
CA GLN A 4 -0.07 -10.03 -2.89
C GLN A 4 0.77 -10.04 -1.62
N VAL A 5 2.00 -9.55 -1.75
CA VAL A 5 2.92 -9.38 -0.63
C VAL A 5 3.61 -8.01 -0.72
N ALA A 6 3.79 -7.41 0.44
CA ALA A 6 4.55 -6.18 0.57
C ALA A 6 6.04 -6.49 0.68
N LEU A 7 6.84 -5.85 -0.15
CA LEU A 7 8.31 -5.87 -0.10
C LEU A 7 8.81 -4.49 0.33
N THR A 8 9.69 -4.47 1.32
CA THR A 8 10.41 -3.26 1.74
C THR A 8 11.89 -3.60 1.86
N ILE A 9 12.73 -2.81 1.22
CA ILE A 9 14.19 -2.88 1.29
C ILE A 9 14.68 -1.52 1.72
N SER A 10 15.53 -1.46 2.75
CA SER A 10 16.19 -0.24 3.18
C SER A 10 17.70 -0.46 3.18
N ALA A 11 18.40 0.44 2.50
CA ALA A 11 19.84 0.35 2.32
C ALA A 11 20.51 1.67 2.69
N ARG A 12 21.53 1.63 3.53
CA ARG A 12 22.32 2.82 3.88
C ARG A 12 22.98 3.39 2.63
N ILE A 13 22.86 4.71 2.47
CA ILE A 13 23.54 5.44 1.41
C ILE A 13 24.97 5.73 1.86
N ARG A 14 25.92 5.68 0.95
CA ARG A 14 27.31 6.07 1.24
C ARG A 14 27.37 7.53 1.66
N PRO A 15 28.23 7.87 2.62
CA PRO A 15 28.40 9.26 3.09
C PRO A 15 28.57 10.23 1.92
N GLY A 16 27.86 11.34 1.93
CA GLY A 16 27.90 12.39 0.91
C GLY A 16 27.13 12.11 -0.39
N GLN A 17 26.57 10.91 -0.61
CA GLN A 17 25.94 10.55 -1.87
C GLN A 17 24.39 10.73 -1.89
N ALA A 18 23.79 11.15 -0.76
CA ALA A 18 22.34 11.29 -0.70
C ALA A 18 21.77 12.33 -1.68
N GLY A 19 22.46 13.47 -1.85
CA GLY A 19 22.08 14.52 -2.80
C GLY A 19 22.17 14.06 -4.26
N ASP A 20 23.22 13.33 -4.64
CA ASP A 20 23.39 12.77 -5.99
C ASP A 20 22.30 11.75 -6.30
N LEU A 21 22.01 10.87 -5.34
CA LEU A 21 20.95 9.89 -5.48
C LEU A 21 19.57 10.55 -5.64
N LYS A 22 19.25 11.58 -4.85
CA LYS A 22 17.99 12.33 -5.01
C LYS A 22 17.87 12.94 -6.41
N ARG A 23 18.96 13.56 -6.95
CA ARG A 23 18.96 14.09 -8.32
C ARG A 23 18.78 12.99 -9.37
N LEU A 24 19.42 11.83 -9.18
CA LEU A 24 19.24 10.69 -10.07
C LEU A 24 17.79 10.21 -10.05
N LEU A 25 17.19 10.00 -8.88
CA LEU A 25 15.79 9.55 -8.77
C LEU A 25 14.81 10.55 -9.38
N ALA A 26 15.00 11.85 -9.15
CA ALA A 26 14.18 12.88 -9.78
C ALA A 26 14.28 12.84 -11.32
N SER A 27 15.48 12.59 -11.86
CA SER A 27 15.67 12.45 -13.32
C SER A 27 15.01 11.20 -13.92
N MET A 28 14.61 10.24 -13.12
CA MET A 28 13.91 9.04 -13.59
C MET A 28 12.42 9.29 -13.88
N ALA A 29 11.85 10.36 -13.38
CA ALA A 29 10.51 10.80 -13.70
C ALA A 29 10.38 11.33 -15.13
N ASP A 30 11.50 11.77 -15.75
CA ASP A 30 11.54 12.20 -17.12
C ASP A 30 11.65 11.01 -18.10
N PRO A 31 10.60 10.71 -18.90
CA PRO A 31 10.63 9.63 -19.89
C PRO A 31 11.74 9.80 -20.94
N ALA A 32 12.07 11.04 -21.30
CA ALA A 32 13.11 11.35 -22.29
C ALA A 32 14.51 10.95 -21.81
N ALA A 33 14.74 10.96 -20.50
CA ALA A 33 16.02 10.56 -19.93
C ALA A 33 16.30 9.06 -20.03
N ASN A 34 15.29 8.22 -20.30
CA ASN A 34 15.38 6.74 -20.43
C ASN A 34 16.13 6.06 -19.26
N ARG A 35 16.00 6.61 -18.05
CA ARG A 35 16.69 6.15 -16.82
C ARG A 35 15.80 5.36 -15.90
N ALA A 36 14.48 5.36 -16.12
CA ALA A 36 13.51 4.68 -15.28
C ALA A 36 13.76 3.16 -15.22
N ILE A 37 13.60 2.57 -14.04
CA ILE A 37 13.57 1.13 -13.88
C ILE A 37 12.29 0.62 -14.55
N PRO A 38 12.38 -0.33 -15.50
CA PRO A 38 11.22 -0.77 -16.30
C PRO A 38 10.33 -1.73 -15.51
N PHE A 39 9.62 -1.22 -14.49
CA PHE A 39 8.75 -2.00 -13.61
C PHE A 39 7.61 -2.68 -14.36
N GLU A 40 7.13 -2.09 -15.45
CA GLU A 40 6.09 -2.64 -16.33
C GLU A 40 6.45 -4.01 -16.89
N ARG A 41 7.76 -4.25 -17.13
CA ARG A 41 8.26 -5.52 -17.65
C ARG A 41 8.31 -6.63 -16.60
N LEU A 42 8.13 -6.32 -15.32
CA LEU A 42 8.13 -7.33 -14.24
C LEU A 42 6.83 -8.15 -14.21
N GLY A 43 5.71 -7.61 -14.69
CA GLY A 43 4.42 -8.29 -14.80
C GLY A 43 3.78 -8.74 -13.48
N THR A 44 4.45 -8.53 -12.35
CA THR A 44 4.02 -8.95 -11.01
C THR A 44 4.00 -7.80 -10.01
N THR A 45 4.29 -6.59 -10.45
CA THR A 45 4.39 -5.39 -9.61
C THR A 45 3.12 -4.58 -9.74
N HIS A 46 2.33 -4.50 -8.67
CA HIS A 46 1.17 -3.59 -8.61
C HIS A 46 1.63 -2.15 -8.48
N PHE A 47 2.44 -1.89 -7.46
CA PHE A 47 3.01 -0.58 -7.17
C PHE A 47 4.48 -0.71 -6.78
N ALA A 48 5.27 0.28 -7.17
CA ALA A 48 6.65 0.41 -6.71
C ALA A 48 6.98 1.87 -6.43
N ARG A 49 7.81 2.09 -5.42
CA ARG A 49 8.33 3.43 -5.08
C ARG A 49 9.75 3.37 -4.58
N LEU A 50 10.49 4.42 -4.89
CA LEU A 50 11.83 4.68 -4.37
C LEU A 50 11.86 6.09 -3.79
N PHE A 51 12.44 6.21 -2.61
CA PHE A 51 12.64 7.49 -1.95
C PHE A 51 13.85 7.44 -1.02
N VAL A 52 14.40 8.61 -0.74
CA VAL A 52 15.53 8.77 0.17
C VAL A 52 15.02 9.28 1.51
N LEU A 53 15.43 8.60 2.57
CA LEU A 53 15.33 9.10 3.94
C LEU A 53 16.63 9.79 4.29
N ASP A 54 16.53 11.05 4.67
CA ASP A 54 17.68 11.84 5.09
C ASP A 54 18.24 11.35 6.43
N GLU A 55 19.47 11.74 6.68
CA GLU A 55 20.11 11.59 7.96
C GLU A 55 19.34 12.37 9.04
N VAL A 56 19.15 11.76 10.19
CA VAL A 56 18.40 12.35 11.32
C VAL A 56 19.13 12.05 12.62
N ASP A 57 19.21 13.02 13.51
CA ASP A 57 19.63 12.79 14.88
C ASP A 57 18.64 11.90 15.63
N ALA A 58 19.13 10.84 16.23
CA ALA A 58 18.30 9.88 16.95
C ALA A 58 17.75 10.41 18.29
N ALA A 59 18.17 11.60 18.72
CA ALA A 59 17.75 12.23 19.97
C ALA A 59 16.98 13.53 19.73
N PRO A 60 15.66 13.48 19.53
CA PRO A 60 14.85 14.69 19.32
C PRO A 60 14.79 15.65 20.51
N ASN A 61 15.38 15.30 21.66
CA ASN A 61 15.33 16.08 22.90
C ASN A 61 16.73 16.42 23.48
N GLY A 62 17.77 16.60 22.65
CA GLY A 62 19.06 17.12 23.09
C GLY A 62 19.97 16.13 23.83
N GLY A 63 19.68 14.84 23.79
CA GLY A 63 20.61 13.79 24.21
C GLY A 63 21.65 13.51 23.11
N THR A 64 22.85 13.02 23.46
CA THR A 64 23.85 12.51 22.53
C THR A 64 23.35 11.22 21.89
N GLY A 65 22.42 11.33 20.94
CA GLY A 65 21.87 10.21 20.18
C GLY A 65 22.77 9.88 19.00
N ALA A 66 22.92 8.59 18.70
CA ALA A 66 23.60 8.18 17.49
C ALA A 66 22.81 8.68 16.25
N VAL A 67 23.51 9.31 15.32
CA VAL A 67 22.95 9.74 14.05
C VAL A 67 22.41 8.53 13.28
N ILE A 68 21.20 8.62 12.77
CA ILE A 68 20.63 7.62 11.87
C ILE A 68 21.04 8.03 10.45
N PRO A 69 21.87 7.24 9.76
CA PRO A 69 22.39 7.62 8.44
C PRO A 69 21.29 7.63 7.37
N ALA A 70 21.53 8.42 6.32
CA ALA A 70 20.65 8.46 5.15
C ALA A 70 20.48 7.06 4.53
N SER A 71 19.26 6.77 4.07
CA SER A 71 18.92 5.46 3.53
C SER A 71 18.05 5.57 2.28
N LEU A 72 18.34 4.75 1.27
CA LEU A 72 17.45 4.50 0.16
C LEU A 72 16.41 3.46 0.57
N VAL A 73 15.15 3.77 0.36
CA VAL A 73 14.05 2.82 0.60
C VAL A 73 13.39 2.47 -0.74
N TYR A 74 13.33 1.17 -1.01
CA TYR A 74 12.53 0.59 -2.08
C TYR A 74 11.33 -0.14 -1.47
N MET A 75 10.13 0.23 -1.90
CA MET A 75 8.90 -0.46 -1.51
C MET A 75 8.15 -0.90 -2.76
N SER A 76 7.60 -2.12 -2.71
CA SER A 76 6.79 -2.64 -3.80
C SER A 76 5.67 -3.54 -3.26
N ASP A 77 4.50 -3.45 -3.90
CA ASP A 77 3.37 -4.36 -3.72
C ASP A 77 3.37 -5.32 -4.91
N ILE A 78 3.54 -6.60 -4.66
CA ILE A 78 3.84 -7.57 -5.71
C ILE A 78 3.01 -8.85 -5.56
N ASP A 79 2.82 -9.55 -6.67
CA ASP A 79 2.38 -10.93 -6.66
C ASP A 79 3.50 -11.84 -6.12
N ALA A 80 3.16 -12.71 -5.16
CA ALA A 80 4.12 -13.67 -4.59
C ALA A 80 4.61 -14.68 -5.66
N PRO A 81 5.79 -15.24 -5.50
CA PRO A 81 6.70 -15.13 -4.36
C PRO A 81 7.78 -14.05 -4.53
N ILE A 82 8.19 -13.43 -3.42
CA ILE A 82 9.18 -12.34 -3.39
C ILE A 82 10.49 -12.69 -4.12
N TRP A 83 10.98 -13.92 -4.00
CA TRP A 83 12.25 -14.29 -4.61
C TRP A 83 12.22 -14.20 -6.14
N ARG A 84 11.11 -14.56 -6.79
CA ARG A 84 10.93 -14.42 -8.26
C ARG A 84 10.98 -12.95 -8.66
N HIS A 85 10.29 -12.10 -7.89
CA HIS A 85 10.32 -10.66 -8.12
C HIS A 85 11.74 -10.09 -8.00
N LEU A 86 12.50 -10.45 -6.95
CA LEU A 86 13.87 -9.97 -6.79
C LEU A 86 14.79 -10.42 -7.95
N VAL A 87 14.65 -11.65 -8.42
CA VAL A 87 15.41 -12.13 -9.58
C VAL A 87 15.04 -11.37 -10.85
N ALA A 88 13.75 -11.17 -11.09
CA ALA A 88 13.25 -10.40 -12.23
C ALA A 88 13.71 -8.93 -12.15
N LEU A 89 13.59 -8.30 -10.98
CA LEU A 89 14.03 -6.92 -10.73
C LEU A 89 15.53 -6.74 -11.09
N VAL A 90 16.40 -7.65 -10.64
CA VAL A 90 17.83 -7.58 -10.95
C VAL A 90 18.10 -7.78 -12.44
N ARG A 91 17.44 -8.76 -13.07
CA ARG A 91 17.67 -9.07 -14.49
C ARG A 91 17.14 -7.98 -15.42
N ILE A 92 15.96 -7.48 -15.14
CA ILE A 92 15.26 -6.49 -15.98
C ILE A 92 15.77 -5.07 -15.69
N GLY A 93 16.00 -4.73 -14.41
CA GLY A 93 16.53 -3.44 -13.99
C GLY A 93 17.97 -3.19 -14.44
N GLY A 94 18.80 -4.25 -14.44
CA GLY A 94 20.16 -4.22 -15.00
C GLY A 94 20.96 -3.00 -14.55
N ALA A 95 21.56 -2.29 -15.53
CA ALA A 95 22.38 -1.11 -15.27
C ALA A 95 21.61 0.05 -14.58
N ARG A 96 20.29 0.15 -14.80
CA ARG A 96 19.46 1.19 -14.13
C ARG A 96 19.32 0.91 -12.64
N LEU A 97 19.20 -0.37 -12.28
CA LEU A 97 19.18 -0.78 -10.88
C LEU A 97 20.57 -0.56 -10.23
N ASP A 98 21.66 -0.85 -10.98
CA ASP A 98 23.02 -0.58 -10.54
C ASP A 98 23.29 0.91 -10.32
N ALA A 99 22.76 1.79 -11.19
CA ALA A 99 22.86 3.22 -11.02
C ALA A 99 22.25 3.70 -9.70
N VAL A 100 21.09 3.15 -9.32
CA VAL A 100 20.38 3.54 -8.09
C VAL A 100 21.06 2.95 -6.85
N PHE A 101 21.19 1.62 -6.79
CA PHE A 101 21.72 0.93 -5.61
C PHE A 101 23.24 1.06 -5.49
N GLY A 102 23.93 1.45 -6.56
CA GLY A 102 25.34 1.78 -6.53
C GLY A 102 25.73 2.89 -5.56
N HIS A 103 24.78 3.77 -5.20
CA HIS A 103 24.96 4.77 -4.14
C HIS A 103 24.89 4.18 -2.72
N CYS A 104 24.48 2.91 -2.58
CA CYS A 104 24.34 2.26 -1.29
C CYS A 104 25.58 1.48 -0.88
N GLU A 105 25.77 1.31 0.43
CA GLU A 105 26.88 0.57 0.99
C GLU A 105 26.84 -0.91 0.60
N GLY A 106 27.96 -1.42 0.09
CA GLY A 106 28.17 -2.83 -0.22
C GLY A 106 27.31 -3.36 -1.37
N TRP A 107 26.79 -2.50 -2.26
CA TRP A 107 26.15 -2.96 -3.51
C TRP A 107 27.18 -3.71 -4.36
N PRO A 108 26.87 -4.93 -4.84
CA PRO A 108 27.80 -5.70 -5.66
C PRO A 108 28.10 -5.02 -6.99
N SER A 109 29.33 -5.15 -7.48
CA SER A 109 29.75 -4.60 -8.77
C SER A 109 28.90 -5.14 -9.94
N SER A 110 28.93 -4.43 -11.07
CA SER A 110 28.22 -4.85 -12.28
C SER A 110 28.67 -6.23 -12.80
N SER A 111 29.91 -6.62 -12.54
CA SER A 111 30.48 -7.93 -12.92
C SER A 111 30.06 -9.09 -12.00
N ALA A 112 29.52 -8.83 -10.81
CA ALA A 112 29.17 -9.86 -9.83
C ALA A 112 27.99 -10.77 -10.25
N GLY A 113 27.23 -10.41 -11.28
CA GLY A 113 26.11 -11.19 -11.78
C GLY A 113 24.81 -11.02 -10.95
N THR A 114 23.81 -11.84 -11.25
CA THR A 114 22.44 -11.71 -10.68
C THR A 114 22.38 -12.09 -9.20
N TRP A 115 22.96 -13.21 -8.82
CA TRP A 115 22.75 -13.81 -7.50
C TRP A 115 23.31 -12.99 -6.33
N PRO A 116 24.52 -12.44 -6.39
CA PRO A 116 25.03 -11.54 -5.33
C PRO A 116 24.13 -10.33 -5.11
N ARG A 117 23.58 -9.73 -6.18
CA ARG A 117 22.63 -8.61 -6.07
C ARG A 117 21.32 -9.03 -5.43
N VAL A 118 20.76 -10.17 -5.83
CA VAL A 118 19.56 -10.74 -5.20
C VAL A 118 19.80 -11.02 -3.72
N ALA A 119 20.95 -11.61 -3.37
CA ALA A 119 21.34 -11.87 -1.98
C ALA A 119 21.46 -10.57 -1.18
N TRP A 120 22.08 -9.53 -1.76
CA TRP A 120 22.21 -8.21 -1.15
C TRP A 120 20.86 -7.56 -0.87
N LEU A 121 19.94 -7.56 -1.84
CA LEU A 121 18.56 -7.05 -1.67
C LEU A 121 17.80 -7.84 -0.60
N ARG A 122 17.93 -9.18 -0.62
CA ARG A 122 17.29 -10.05 0.37
C ARG A 122 17.79 -9.78 1.79
N ALA A 123 19.09 -9.55 1.97
CA ALA A 123 19.69 -9.26 3.26
C ALA A 123 19.19 -7.91 3.86
N ARG A 124 18.79 -6.96 3.01
CA ARG A 124 18.30 -5.63 3.42
C ARG A 124 16.77 -5.52 3.45
N ARG A 125 16.10 -6.66 3.30
CA ARG A 125 14.65 -6.71 3.41
C ARG A 125 14.20 -6.48 4.84
N ILE A 126 13.26 -5.56 5.02
CA ILE A 126 12.62 -5.29 6.30
C ILE A 126 11.26 -5.98 6.32
N LYS A 127 10.93 -6.58 7.46
CA LYS A 127 9.61 -7.17 7.69
C LYS A 127 8.58 -6.04 7.89
N THR A 128 7.51 -6.10 7.11
CA THR A 128 6.38 -5.18 7.26
C THR A 128 5.56 -5.55 8.49
N ASP A 129 5.27 -4.58 9.35
CA ASP A 129 4.50 -4.78 10.58
C ASP A 129 3.00 -4.88 10.32
N ILE A 130 2.46 -4.00 9.47
CA ILE A 130 1.06 -4.02 9.02
C ILE A 130 1.01 -3.99 7.50
N VAL A 131 0.16 -4.83 6.91
CA VAL A 131 -0.16 -4.80 5.48
C VAL A 131 -1.67 -4.79 5.32
N TYR A 132 -2.16 -3.82 4.58
CA TYR A 132 -3.50 -3.81 4.02
C TYR A 132 -3.43 -4.04 2.52
N VAL A 133 -4.30 -4.89 2.01
CA VAL A 133 -4.52 -5.16 0.58
C VAL A 133 -6.01 -5.06 0.34
N ASN A 134 -6.45 -4.22 -0.59
CA ASN A 134 -7.89 -4.00 -0.87
C ASN A 134 -8.62 -5.31 -1.17
N THR A 135 -8.11 -6.08 -2.12
CA THR A 135 -8.68 -7.39 -2.47
C THR A 135 -7.58 -8.44 -2.60
N VAL A 136 -7.50 -9.31 -1.58
CA VAL A 136 -6.48 -10.36 -1.52
C VAL A 136 -6.72 -11.42 -2.60
N GLY A 137 -5.64 -11.76 -3.35
CA GLY A 137 -5.64 -12.83 -4.36
C GLY A 137 -5.84 -12.34 -5.78
N ARG A 138 -6.06 -11.05 -6.02
CA ARG A 138 -6.17 -10.45 -7.35
C ARG A 138 -4.78 -10.06 -7.87
N SER A 139 -4.27 -10.76 -8.89
CA SER A 139 -2.95 -10.49 -9.47
C SER A 139 -2.96 -9.27 -10.41
N VAL A 140 -1.77 -8.72 -10.72
CA VAL A 140 -1.60 -7.66 -11.72
C VAL A 140 -2.21 -8.07 -13.05
N GLY A 141 -1.87 -9.28 -13.54
CA GLY A 141 -2.41 -9.78 -14.80
C GLY A 141 -3.94 -9.85 -14.78
N GLN A 142 -4.53 -10.31 -13.67
CA GLN A 142 -5.99 -10.35 -13.53
C GLN A 142 -6.63 -8.97 -13.63
N VAL A 143 -6.07 -7.94 -12.96
CA VAL A 143 -6.58 -6.56 -13.03
C VAL A 143 -6.55 -6.04 -14.46
N GLN A 144 -5.44 -6.25 -15.17
CA GLN A 144 -5.26 -5.81 -16.54
C GLN A 144 -6.16 -6.59 -17.53
N ASP A 145 -6.32 -7.90 -17.32
CA ASP A 145 -7.19 -8.74 -18.17
C ASP A 145 -8.66 -8.37 -17.99
N GLU A 146 -9.11 -8.14 -16.75
CA GLU A 146 -10.48 -7.71 -16.46
C GLU A 146 -10.79 -6.31 -17.04
N ARG A 147 -9.82 -5.39 -17.08
CA ARG A 147 -9.93 -4.11 -17.81
C ARG A 147 -10.11 -4.35 -19.31
N ARG A 148 -9.23 -5.17 -19.92
CA ARG A 148 -9.33 -5.49 -21.36
C ARG A 148 -10.64 -6.15 -21.73
N LEU A 149 -11.15 -7.04 -20.87
CA LEU A 149 -12.45 -7.66 -21.03
C LEU A 149 -13.56 -6.60 -21.09
N ARG A 150 -13.60 -5.67 -20.13
CA ARG A 150 -14.60 -4.59 -20.12
C ARG A 150 -14.52 -3.76 -21.39
N GLN A 151 -13.34 -3.29 -21.78
CA GLN A 151 -13.15 -2.50 -22.99
C GLN A 151 -13.65 -3.23 -24.25
N ALA A 152 -13.33 -4.52 -24.40
CA ALA A 152 -13.79 -5.32 -25.54
C ALA A 152 -15.31 -5.51 -25.55
N ILE A 153 -15.98 -5.58 -24.41
CA ILE A 153 -17.44 -5.64 -24.30
C ILE A 153 -18.05 -4.29 -24.66
N GLU A 154 -17.50 -3.18 -24.17
CA GLU A 154 -17.97 -1.83 -24.52
C GLU A 154 -17.86 -1.58 -26.03
N GLU A 155 -16.71 -1.90 -26.65
CA GLU A 155 -16.51 -1.81 -28.10
C GLU A 155 -17.50 -2.68 -28.91
N PHE A 156 -17.80 -3.89 -28.42
CA PHE A 156 -18.80 -4.79 -29.05
C PHE A 156 -20.21 -4.17 -28.98
N LEU A 157 -20.59 -3.58 -27.87
CA LEU A 157 -21.89 -2.95 -27.70
C LEU A 157 -22.02 -1.68 -28.54
N ASP A 158 -21.00 -0.85 -28.53
CA ASP A 158 -20.97 0.42 -29.29
C ASP A 158 -21.02 0.17 -30.78
N GLY A 159 -20.32 -0.86 -31.29
CA GLY A 159 -20.33 -1.24 -32.70
C GLY A 159 -21.69 -1.73 -33.21
N LYS A 160 -22.65 -2.03 -32.30
CA LYS A 160 -23.97 -2.56 -32.61
C LYS A 160 -25.11 -1.83 -31.86
N GLN A 161 -24.93 -0.59 -31.52
CA GLN A 161 -25.84 0.17 -30.65
C GLN A 161 -27.30 0.13 -31.15
N ALA A 162 -27.51 0.18 -32.47
CA ALA A 162 -28.86 0.11 -33.07
C ALA A 162 -29.54 -1.25 -32.83
N GLU A 163 -28.81 -2.35 -32.70
CA GLU A 163 -29.36 -3.71 -32.45
C GLU A 163 -29.80 -3.85 -30.98
N TRP A 164 -29.19 -3.07 -30.05
CA TRP A 164 -29.43 -3.19 -28.62
C TRP A 164 -30.53 -2.27 -28.12
N HIS A 165 -30.91 -1.26 -28.91
CA HIS A 165 -31.95 -0.31 -28.50
C HIS A 165 -33.31 -1.00 -28.28
N GLY A 166 -33.82 -1.00 -27.05
CA GLY A 166 -35.06 -1.65 -26.66
C GLY A 166 -35.01 -3.18 -26.59
N SER A 167 -33.82 -3.78 -26.73
CA SER A 167 -33.66 -5.25 -26.60
C SER A 167 -33.79 -5.70 -25.14
N ASP A 168 -34.26 -6.94 -24.96
CA ASP A 168 -34.32 -7.58 -23.64
C ASP A 168 -32.92 -7.70 -23.02
N PRO A 169 -32.70 -7.28 -21.77
CA PRO A 169 -31.42 -7.37 -21.06
C PRO A 169 -30.80 -8.79 -21.07
N VAL A 170 -31.62 -9.84 -20.96
CA VAL A 170 -31.13 -11.23 -21.00
C VAL A 170 -30.57 -11.57 -22.39
N ARG A 171 -31.18 -11.04 -23.45
CA ARG A 171 -30.69 -11.20 -24.83
C ARG A 171 -29.32 -10.51 -24.99
N ILE A 172 -29.19 -9.28 -24.50
CA ILE A 172 -27.91 -8.53 -24.56
C ILE A 172 -26.83 -9.28 -23.79
N HIS A 173 -27.11 -9.71 -22.57
CA HIS A 173 -26.17 -10.50 -21.76
C HIS A 173 -25.72 -11.78 -22.47
N THR A 174 -26.67 -12.52 -23.10
CA THR A 174 -26.40 -13.74 -23.86
C THR A 174 -25.50 -13.47 -25.08
N ALA A 175 -25.76 -12.36 -25.79
CA ALA A 175 -24.95 -11.96 -26.93
C ALA A 175 -23.51 -11.60 -26.52
N ILE A 176 -23.33 -10.87 -25.42
CA ILE A 176 -22.02 -10.57 -24.85
C ILE A 176 -21.30 -11.87 -24.48
N ARG A 177 -21.97 -12.80 -23.82
CA ARG A 177 -21.39 -14.09 -23.44
C ARG A 177 -20.95 -14.92 -24.66
N GLN A 178 -21.75 -14.92 -25.75
CA GLN A 178 -21.39 -15.56 -27.03
C GLN A 178 -20.20 -14.87 -27.69
N PHE A 179 -20.14 -13.54 -27.69
CA PHE A 179 -19.02 -12.76 -28.16
C PHE A 179 -17.72 -13.13 -27.42
N VAL A 180 -17.75 -13.17 -26.09
CA VAL A 180 -16.61 -13.57 -25.25
C VAL A 180 -16.22 -15.03 -25.50
N ALA A 181 -17.17 -15.94 -25.67
CA ALA A 181 -16.92 -17.35 -25.97
C ALA A 181 -16.27 -17.56 -27.35
N GLY A 182 -16.64 -16.74 -28.33
CA GLY A 182 -16.11 -16.78 -29.70
C GLY A 182 -14.67 -16.23 -29.82
N ARG A 183 -14.19 -15.45 -28.83
CA ARG A 183 -12.86 -14.85 -28.82
C ARG A 183 -11.86 -15.67 -27.99
N PRO A 184 -10.81 -16.26 -28.61
CA PRO A 184 -9.82 -17.05 -27.87
C PRO A 184 -9.11 -16.29 -26.76
N ASP A 185 -8.85 -14.99 -26.98
CA ASP A 185 -8.17 -14.08 -26.03
C ASP A 185 -9.04 -13.66 -24.83
N LEU A 186 -10.38 -13.82 -24.91
CA LEU A 186 -11.32 -13.46 -23.84
C LEU A 186 -11.99 -14.68 -23.17
N ARG A 187 -11.89 -15.86 -23.75
CA ARG A 187 -12.57 -17.10 -23.28
C ARG A 187 -12.26 -17.45 -21.82
N TRP A 188 -11.12 -17.03 -21.31
CA TRP A 188 -10.74 -17.21 -19.89
C TRP A 188 -11.75 -16.54 -18.93
N ALA A 189 -12.43 -15.48 -19.36
CA ALA A 189 -13.38 -14.73 -18.55
C ALA A 189 -14.64 -15.53 -18.17
N LEU A 190 -14.95 -16.56 -18.94
CA LEU A 190 -16.06 -17.49 -18.67
C LEU A 190 -15.74 -18.47 -17.52
N GLN A 191 -14.49 -18.52 -17.06
CA GLN A 191 -14.08 -19.34 -15.94
C GLN A 191 -14.06 -18.53 -14.65
N PRO A 192 -14.41 -19.12 -13.48
CA PRO A 192 -14.32 -18.44 -12.22
C PRO A 192 -12.92 -17.86 -11.96
N ALA A 193 -12.88 -16.68 -11.35
CA ALA A 193 -11.62 -16.05 -11.00
C ALA A 193 -10.79 -16.95 -10.07
N PRO A 194 -9.49 -17.13 -10.33
CA PRO A 194 -8.64 -17.92 -9.47
C PRO A 194 -8.47 -17.23 -8.11
N GLY A 195 -8.94 -17.88 -7.05
CA GLY A 195 -8.73 -17.40 -5.68
C GLY A 195 -7.32 -17.68 -5.15
N PRO A 196 -7.01 -17.22 -3.93
CA PRO A 196 -5.75 -17.51 -3.25
C PRO A 196 -5.52 -19.03 -3.12
N GLY A 197 -4.26 -19.47 -3.25
CA GLY A 197 -3.90 -20.88 -3.17
C GLY A 197 -4.26 -21.55 -1.83
N LEU A 198 -4.43 -22.87 -1.85
CA LEU A 198 -4.83 -23.65 -0.66
C LEU A 198 -3.90 -23.40 0.53
N ALA A 199 -2.58 -23.43 0.32
CA ALA A 199 -1.60 -23.18 1.38
C ALA A 199 -1.76 -21.80 2.03
N PHE A 200 -2.07 -20.76 1.24
CA PHE A 200 -2.37 -19.43 1.79
C PHE A 200 -3.66 -19.44 2.60
N ARG A 201 -4.73 -20.08 2.11
CA ARG A 201 -6.02 -20.17 2.82
C ARG A 201 -5.90 -20.90 4.14
N VAL A 202 -5.19 -22.04 4.17
CA VAL A 202 -4.94 -22.81 5.38
C VAL A 202 -4.13 -21.99 6.39
N ARG A 203 -3.01 -21.38 5.95
CA ARG A 203 -2.19 -20.54 6.82
C ARG A 203 -2.95 -19.33 7.35
N SER A 204 -3.79 -18.71 6.54
CA SER A 204 -4.64 -17.58 6.95
C SER A 204 -5.68 -18.00 8.00
N LYS A 205 -6.33 -19.17 7.81
CA LYS A 205 -7.26 -19.73 8.81
C LYS A 205 -6.55 -20.06 10.13
N LEU A 206 -5.40 -20.73 10.06
CA LEU A 206 -4.60 -21.04 11.25
C LEU A 206 -4.18 -19.78 12.00
N HIS A 207 -3.74 -18.75 11.28
CA HIS A 207 -3.38 -17.47 11.90
C HIS A 207 -4.59 -16.78 12.53
N LYS A 208 -5.76 -16.81 11.85
CA LYS A 208 -7.01 -16.24 12.37
C LYS A 208 -7.45 -16.94 13.66
N VAL A 209 -7.57 -18.27 13.63
CA VAL A 209 -8.01 -19.08 14.78
C VAL A 209 -6.98 -19.03 15.91
N GLY A 210 -5.69 -19.22 15.59
CA GLY A 210 -4.61 -19.16 16.58
C GLY A 210 -4.52 -17.81 17.28
N GLY A 211 -4.68 -16.71 16.52
CA GLY A 211 -4.73 -15.36 17.10
C GLY A 211 -5.91 -15.16 18.05
N ALA A 212 -7.12 -15.61 17.66
CA ALA A 212 -8.29 -15.55 18.52
C ALA A 212 -8.13 -16.39 19.80
N LEU A 213 -7.59 -17.61 19.67
CA LEU A 213 -7.33 -18.48 20.84
C LEU A 213 -6.28 -17.87 21.77
N LEU A 214 -5.22 -17.25 21.24
CA LEU A 214 -4.24 -16.55 22.07
C LEU A 214 -4.87 -15.39 22.83
N VAL A 215 -5.69 -14.57 22.18
CA VAL A 215 -6.41 -13.47 22.84
C VAL A 215 -7.32 -14.03 23.95
N LEU A 216 -8.06 -15.10 23.67
CA LEU A 216 -8.94 -15.73 24.65
C LEU A 216 -8.15 -16.30 25.85
N LEU A 217 -7.04 -17.00 25.59
CA LEU A 217 -6.18 -17.59 26.62
C LEU A 217 -5.56 -16.53 27.54
N PHE A 218 -5.09 -15.42 26.97
CA PHE A 218 -4.47 -14.35 27.74
C PHE A 218 -5.46 -13.28 28.21
N SER A 219 -6.76 -13.38 27.87
CA SER A 219 -7.76 -12.37 28.25
C SER A 219 -7.85 -12.10 29.74
N PRO A 220 -7.78 -13.09 30.69
CA PRO A 220 -7.81 -12.79 32.12
C PRO A 220 -6.62 -11.92 32.55
N LEU A 221 -5.43 -12.24 32.04
CA LEU A 221 -4.23 -11.47 32.32
C LEU A 221 -4.31 -10.06 31.71
N LEU A 222 -4.77 -9.94 30.47
CA LEU A 222 -4.95 -8.67 29.80
C LEU A 222 -5.95 -7.78 30.54
N LEU A 223 -7.07 -8.34 31.00
CA LEU A 223 -8.08 -7.63 31.78
C LEU A 223 -7.53 -7.17 33.13
N ALA A 224 -6.74 -8.01 33.82
CA ALA A 224 -6.10 -7.66 35.08
C ALA A 224 -5.06 -6.53 34.92
N LEU A 225 -4.32 -6.50 33.80
CA LEU A 225 -3.32 -5.48 33.51
C LEU A 225 -3.91 -4.20 32.90
N LEU A 226 -5.15 -4.25 32.39
CA LEU A 226 -5.78 -3.11 31.71
C LEU A 226 -5.84 -1.82 32.54
N PRO A 227 -6.22 -1.84 33.85
CA PRO A 227 -6.24 -0.63 34.65
C PRO A 227 -4.84 0.00 34.80
N VAL A 228 -3.82 -0.81 35.05
CA VAL A 228 -2.42 -0.35 35.16
C VAL A 228 -1.96 0.26 33.85
N TRP A 229 -2.22 -0.43 32.72
CA TRP A 229 -1.89 0.08 31.42
C TRP A 229 -2.62 1.41 31.12
N ALA A 230 -3.91 1.52 31.46
CA ALA A 230 -4.70 2.72 31.24
C ALA A 230 -4.17 3.92 32.04
N VAL A 231 -3.81 3.73 33.32
CA VAL A 231 -3.23 4.78 34.15
C VAL A 231 -1.87 5.23 33.57
N LEU A 232 -1.01 4.28 33.21
CA LEU A 232 0.29 4.59 32.60
C LEU A 232 0.11 5.31 31.26
N LEU A 233 -0.82 4.86 30.42
CA LEU A 233 -1.14 5.51 29.16
C LEU A 233 -1.54 6.95 29.36
N ARG A 234 -2.53 7.21 30.25
CA ARG A 234 -2.97 8.60 30.54
C ARG A 234 -1.84 9.49 31.09
N ARG A 235 -0.97 8.93 31.92
CA ARG A 235 0.19 9.64 32.44
C ARG A 235 1.16 10.04 31.32
N HIS A 236 1.40 9.16 30.35
CA HIS A 236 2.23 9.43 29.16
C HIS A 236 1.54 10.44 28.23
N GLU A 237 0.25 10.26 27.91
CA GLU A 237 -0.49 11.16 27.03
C GLU A 237 -0.55 12.60 27.56
N ARG A 238 -0.68 12.78 28.88
CA ARG A 238 -0.66 14.14 29.50
C ARG A 238 0.70 14.83 29.38
N ARG A 239 1.78 14.07 29.20
CA ARG A 239 3.14 14.57 29.04
C ARG A 239 3.55 14.71 27.58
N ASP A 240 2.73 14.19 26.65
CA ASP A 240 3.00 14.31 25.24
C ASP A 240 2.97 15.79 24.82
N VAL A 241 3.98 16.19 24.05
CA VAL A 241 4.07 17.51 23.45
C VAL A 241 3.72 17.37 21.96
N PRO A 242 2.54 17.85 21.54
CA PRO A 242 2.19 17.87 20.12
C PRO A 242 3.01 18.93 19.39
N ASP A 243 3.22 18.72 18.09
CA ASP A 243 3.73 19.79 17.23
C ASP A 243 2.68 20.91 17.11
N GLU A 244 3.15 22.11 16.84
CA GLU A 244 2.25 23.19 16.46
C GLU A 244 1.55 22.85 15.14
N PRO A 245 0.26 23.17 14.98
CA PRO A 245 -0.51 22.86 13.76
C PRO A 245 -0.15 23.83 12.62
N ILE A 246 1.13 23.94 12.31
CA ILE A 246 1.69 24.76 11.25
C ILE A 246 2.05 23.85 10.08
N PRO A 247 1.46 24.06 8.89
CA PRO A 247 1.85 23.28 7.70
C PRO A 247 3.30 23.59 7.30
N PRO A 248 3.93 22.73 6.47
CA PRO A 248 5.25 22.99 5.92
C PRO A 248 5.31 24.32 5.16
N GLY A 249 6.52 24.88 5.04
CA GLY A 249 6.74 26.08 4.24
C GLY A 249 6.32 25.93 2.78
N ARG A 250 6.04 27.04 2.10
CA ARG A 250 5.50 27.07 0.72
C ARG A 250 6.36 26.30 -0.29
N GLU A 251 7.67 26.35 -0.15
CA GLU A 251 8.60 25.62 -1.03
C GLU A 251 8.39 24.10 -0.91
N ARG A 252 8.31 23.62 0.32
CA ARG A 252 8.06 22.19 0.61
C ARG A 252 6.70 21.75 0.12
N LEU A 253 5.67 22.57 0.29
CA LEU A 253 4.33 22.25 -0.25
C LEU A 253 4.32 22.19 -1.77
N ARG A 254 5.08 23.04 -2.47
CA ARG A 254 5.22 22.97 -3.93
C ARG A 254 5.94 21.69 -4.35
N GLU A 255 7.08 21.37 -3.72
CA GLU A 255 7.81 20.11 -3.98
C GLU A 255 6.91 18.87 -3.87
N LEU A 256 6.02 18.85 -2.87
CA LEU A 256 5.07 17.76 -2.70
C LEU A 256 3.97 17.78 -3.76
N ALA A 257 3.40 18.96 -4.05
CA ALA A 257 2.35 19.12 -5.05
C ALA A 257 2.81 18.76 -6.48
N ASP A 258 4.07 19.00 -6.80
CA ASP A 258 4.66 18.61 -8.10
C ASP A 258 4.72 17.08 -8.30
N LEU A 259 4.49 16.29 -7.25
CA LEU A 259 4.53 14.83 -7.27
C LEU A 259 3.18 14.17 -6.94
N GLU A 260 2.14 14.98 -6.73
CA GLU A 260 0.81 14.52 -6.30
C GLU A 260 -0.27 14.90 -7.31
N ASP A 261 -1.38 14.16 -7.27
CA ASP A 261 -2.66 14.49 -7.92
C ASP A 261 -2.62 14.61 -9.46
N HIS A 262 -1.63 13.99 -10.12
CA HIS A 262 -1.50 14.00 -11.58
C HIS A 262 -2.26 12.87 -12.28
N VAL A 263 -2.55 11.79 -11.57
CA VAL A 263 -3.26 10.61 -12.08
C VAL A 263 -4.32 10.16 -11.07
N VAL A 264 -5.12 9.16 -11.44
CA VAL A 264 -6.18 8.64 -10.56
C VAL A 264 -5.60 8.12 -9.24
N GLN A 265 -4.43 7.47 -9.29
CA GLN A 265 -3.80 6.86 -8.15
C GLN A 265 -2.60 7.68 -7.68
N ASN A 266 -2.46 7.81 -6.37
CA ASN A 266 -1.41 8.62 -5.75
C ASN A 266 -0.66 7.85 -4.66
N PRO A 267 0.65 8.12 -4.47
CA PRO A 267 1.45 7.60 -3.37
C PRO A 267 1.47 8.56 -2.19
N LEU A 268 1.21 8.07 -1.00
CA LEU A 268 1.58 8.77 0.24
C LEU A 268 2.69 7.99 0.94
N THR A 269 3.74 8.67 1.34
CA THR A 269 4.79 8.16 2.21
C THR A 269 5.04 9.16 3.33
N ALA A 270 4.88 8.74 4.57
CA ALA A 270 5.17 9.56 5.74
C ALA A 270 6.06 8.80 6.72
N VAL A 271 6.98 9.51 7.38
CA VAL A 271 7.93 8.93 8.33
C VAL A 271 7.89 9.67 9.65
N GLY A 272 7.58 8.96 10.72
CA GLY A 272 7.56 9.48 12.07
C GLY A 272 8.62 8.83 12.96
N VAL A 273 9.11 9.59 13.94
CA VAL A 273 9.96 9.06 15.02
C VAL A 273 9.08 8.49 16.12
N ALA A 274 9.37 7.28 16.57
CA ALA A 274 8.63 6.64 17.66
C ALA A 274 8.92 7.31 19.00
N LYS A 275 7.89 7.48 19.84
CA LYS A 275 8.05 8.02 21.20
C LYS A 275 8.97 7.12 22.02
N PRO A 276 9.91 7.70 22.79
CA PRO A 276 10.87 6.93 23.59
C PRO A 276 10.20 6.22 24.77
N GLY A 277 10.91 5.23 25.30
CA GLY A 277 10.55 4.52 26.52
C GLY A 277 9.85 3.16 26.28
N ARG A 278 10.15 2.21 27.18
CA ARG A 278 9.68 0.81 27.09
C ARG A 278 8.16 0.70 27.03
N PHE A 279 7.45 1.53 27.80
CA PHE A 279 5.97 1.51 27.83
C PHE A 279 5.39 1.88 26.46
N ARG A 280 5.84 2.99 25.86
CA ARG A 280 5.38 3.43 24.54
C ARG A 280 5.76 2.44 23.45
N PHE A 281 6.97 1.90 23.52
CA PHE A 281 7.41 0.85 22.60
C PHE A 281 6.53 -0.39 22.63
N LEU A 282 6.22 -0.92 23.83
CA LEU A 282 5.36 -2.10 23.97
C LEU A 282 3.91 -1.82 23.54
N THR A 283 3.39 -0.63 23.86
CA THR A 283 2.07 -0.18 23.39
C THR A 283 2.02 -0.11 21.87
N MET A 284 2.99 0.54 21.24
CA MET A 284 3.10 0.60 19.78
C MET A 284 3.13 -0.82 19.16
N LEU A 285 3.94 -1.70 19.70
CA LEU A 285 4.08 -3.06 19.21
C LEU A 285 2.78 -3.86 19.33
N ALA A 286 2.05 -3.71 20.43
CA ALA A 286 0.74 -4.33 20.64
C ALA A 286 -0.29 -3.81 19.64
N VAL A 287 -0.35 -2.48 19.44
CA VAL A 287 -1.24 -1.83 18.48
C VAL A 287 -0.94 -2.29 17.05
N LEU A 288 0.33 -2.29 16.63
CA LEU A 288 0.72 -2.74 15.28
C LEU A 288 0.32 -4.21 15.04
N ARG A 289 0.48 -5.09 16.04
CA ARG A 289 0.05 -6.50 15.93
C ARG A 289 -1.46 -6.63 15.84
N LEU A 290 -2.19 -5.88 16.66
CA LEU A 290 -3.65 -5.90 16.67
C LEU A 290 -4.21 -5.41 15.33
N ILE A 291 -3.74 -4.28 14.83
CA ILE A 291 -4.17 -3.73 13.54
C ILE A 291 -3.79 -4.65 12.39
N ASN A 292 -2.58 -5.24 12.40
CA ASN A 292 -2.21 -6.24 11.40
C ASN A 292 -3.13 -7.47 11.39
N TYR A 293 -3.62 -7.88 12.55
CA TYR A 293 -4.61 -8.96 12.64
C TYR A 293 -5.94 -8.52 11.99
N PHE A 294 -6.42 -7.32 12.30
CA PHE A 294 -7.68 -6.80 11.73
C PHE A 294 -7.58 -6.55 10.22
N THR A 295 -6.49 -5.98 9.72
CA THR A 295 -6.30 -5.74 8.28
C THR A 295 -6.22 -7.04 7.48
N ARG A 296 -5.73 -8.12 8.09
CA ARG A 296 -5.65 -9.43 7.43
C ARG A 296 -6.93 -10.22 7.44
N HIS A 297 -7.77 -10.08 8.46
CA HIS A 297 -8.87 -11.00 8.70
C HIS A 297 -10.26 -10.36 8.75
N VAL A 298 -10.31 -9.04 8.93
CA VAL A 298 -11.57 -8.28 9.04
C VAL A 298 -11.69 -7.26 7.92
N PHE A 299 -10.66 -6.42 7.73
CA PHE A 299 -10.67 -5.34 6.74
C PHE A 299 -9.84 -5.72 5.51
N ASN A 300 -10.31 -6.69 4.72
CA ASN A 300 -9.57 -7.20 3.55
C ASN A 300 -10.46 -7.49 2.34
N HIS A 301 -11.67 -6.90 2.32
CA HIS A 301 -12.64 -7.04 1.24
C HIS A 301 -13.15 -5.67 0.82
N GLY A 302 -12.43 -5.00 -0.09
CA GLY A 302 -12.85 -3.76 -0.74
C GLY A 302 -12.81 -2.50 0.13
N SER A 303 -12.49 -2.57 1.43
CA SER A 303 -12.37 -1.38 2.27
C SER A 303 -11.53 -1.58 3.53
N LEU A 304 -10.76 -0.57 3.90
CA LEU A 304 -10.10 -0.47 5.21
C LEU A 304 -11.01 0.35 6.14
N ALA A 305 -11.78 -0.33 6.99
CA ALA A 305 -12.70 0.31 7.92
C ALA A 305 -13.60 1.39 7.25
N ARG A 306 -14.21 1.05 6.09
CA ARG A 306 -15.04 1.88 5.23
C ARG A 306 -14.30 2.86 4.29
N VAL A 307 -12.98 3.02 4.39
CA VAL A 307 -12.19 3.74 3.38
C VAL A 307 -12.02 2.84 2.17
N ARG A 308 -12.55 3.24 1.02
CA ARG A 308 -12.56 2.43 -0.20
C ARG A 308 -11.47 2.83 -1.18
N SER A 309 -10.94 4.03 -1.09
CA SER A 309 -9.95 4.61 -1.99
C SER A 309 -8.54 3.98 -1.90
N ILE A 310 -8.30 3.05 -0.95
CA ILE A 310 -6.97 2.49 -0.70
C ILE A 310 -6.77 1.20 -1.48
N HIS A 311 -5.75 1.16 -2.34
CA HIS A 311 -5.28 -0.09 -2.97
C HIS A 311 -4.43 -0.93 -2.02
N PHE A 312 -3.37 -0.31 -1.49
CA PHE A 312 -2.44 -0.92 -0.54
C PHE A 312 -2.03 0.10 0.51
N ALA A 313 -1.87 -0.36 1.75
CA ALA A 313 -1.26 0.42 2.80
C ALA A 313 -0.37 -0.45 3.68
N ARG A 314 0.69 0.13 4.20
CA ARG A 314 1.61 -0.57 5.09
C ARG A 314 2.23 0.33 6.15
N TRP A 315 2.58 -0.28 7.28
CA TRP A 315 3.44 0.32 8.28
C TRP A 315 4.67 -0.54 8.46
N VAL A 316 5.83 0.10 8.47
CA VAL A 316 7.13 -0.56 8.57
C VAL A 316 7.98 0.14 9.59
N ALA A 317 8.33 -0.55 10.67
CA ALA A 317 9.29 -0.04 11.64
C ALA A 317 10.72 -0.28 11.12
N ILE A 318 11.50 0.78 11.05
CA ILE A 318 12.89 0.80 10.59
C ILE A 318 13.83 1.29 11.69
N ASP A 319 15.15 1.20 11.48
CA ASP A 319 16.19 1.69 12.37
C ASP A 319 15.99 1.20 13.81
N ASP A 320 15.93 -0.11 13.98
CA ASP A 320 15.64 -0.75 15.27
C ASP A 320 14.35 -0.26 15.92
N ARG A 321 13.33 0.01 15.08
CA ARG A 321 11.99 0.50 15.45
C ARG A 321 11.97 1.92 16.03
N ARG A 322 13.00 2.71 15.75
CA ARG A 322 13.05 4.13 16.12
C ARG A 322 12.22 5.01 15.18
N ARG A 323 12.09 4.61 13.90
CA ARG A 323 11.23 5.30 12.92
C ARG A 323 10.15 4.34 12.41
N LEU A 324 8.97 4.90 12.12
CA LEU A 324 7.85 4.18 11.52
C LEU A 324 7.51 4.85 10.19
N ILE A 325 7.58 4.06 9.12
CA ILE A 325 7.11 4.49 7.80
C ILE A 325 5.66 4.07 7.65
N PHE A 326 4.81 5.00 7.26
CA PHE A 326 3.49 4.76 6.67
C PHE A 326 3.58 4.97 5.15
N ALA A 327 3.14 4.00 4.38
CA ALA A 327 3.08 4.12 2.92
C ALA A 327 1.74 3.60 2.42
N SER A 328 1.06 4.39 1.60
CA SER A 328 -0.23 4.08 1.00
C SER A 328 -0.22 4.35 -0.49
N SER A 329 -0.99 3.57 -1.24
CA SER A 329 -1.38 3.82 -2.63
C SER A 329 -2.90 3.96 -2.64
N TYR A 330 -3.40 5.11 -3.06
CA TYR A 330 -4.81 5.49 -2.91
C TYR A 330 -5.32 6.23 -4.16
N ASP A 331 -6.64 6.36 -4.28
CA ASP A 331 -7.32 7.06 -5.37
C ASP A 331 -7.66 8.50 -4.97
N GLY A 332 -7.59 9.41 -5.92
CA GLY A 332 -7.99 10.80 -5.75
C GLY A 332 -6.94 11.68 -5.09
N SER A 333 -7.31 12.91 -4.72
CA SER A 333 -6.40 13.87 -4.11
C SER A 333 -6.02 13.50 -2.67
N LEU A 334 -4.85 13.97 -2.22
CA LEU A 334 -4.42 13.76 -0.84
C LEU A 334 -5.37 14.38 0.17
N GLU A 335 -5.95 15.54 -0.14
CA GLU A 335 -6.90 16.21 0.75
C GLU A 335 -8.15 15.33 0.95
N SER A 336 -8.77 14.87 -0.14
CA SER A 336 -9.94 13.98 -0.08
C SER A 336 -9.62 12.67 0.65
N TYR A 337 -8.43 12.12 0.43
CA TYR A 337 -7.96 10.91 1.11
C TYR A 337 -7.81 11.12 2.62
N MET A 338 -7.23 12.25 3.05
CA MET A 338 -7.10 12.57 4.47
C MET A 338 -8.46 12.81 5.13
N ASP A 339 -9.37 13.52 4.46
CA ASP A 339 -10.73 13.76 4.94
C ASP A 339 -11.48 12.44 5.14
N GLU A 340 -11.43 11.55 4.15
CA GLU A 340 -12.03 10.22 4.26
C GLU A 340 -11.47 9.41 5.45
N PHE A 341 -10.17 9.52 5.71
CA PHE A 341 -9.53 8.86 6.86
C PHE A 341 -9.96 9.45 8.20
N ILE A 342 -10.00 10.78 8.31
CA ILE A 342 -10.41 11.47 9.53
C ILE A 342 -11.86 11.12 9.85
N ASP A 343 -12.75 11.24 8.87
CA ASP A 343 -14.18 11.02 9.07
C ASP A 343 -14.53 9.58 9.45
N LYS A 344 -13.83 8.60 8.85
CA LYS A 344 -14.19 7.19 8.98
C LYS A 344 -13.34 6.42 9.98
N VAL A 345 -12.07 6.80 10.17
CA VAL A 345 -11.06 5.96 10.85
C VAL A 345 -10.15 6.75 11.80
N ALA A 346 -10.56 7.94 12.27
CA ALA A 346 -9.75 8.76 13.20
C ALA A 346 -9.24 7.95 14.40
N TRP A 347 -10.05 7.05 14.97
CA TRP A 347 -9.65 6.17 16.07
C TRP A 347 -8.48 5.25 15.71
N GLY A 348 -8.45 4.74 14.47
CA GLY A 348 -7.38 3.87 13.96
C GLY A 348 -6.09 4.65 13.69
N LEU A 349 -6.22 5.86 13.12
CA LEU A 349 -5.10 6.79 12.95
C LEU A 349 -4.47 7.13 14.31
N ASN A 350 -5.30 7.49 15.29
CA ASN A 350 -4.87 7.78 16.65
C ASN A 350 -4.13 6.58 17.27
N ALA A 351 -4.68 5.37 17.15
CA ALA A 351 -4.07 4.17 17.73
C ALA A 351 -2.62 3.95 17.24
N VAL A 352 -2.35 4.19 15.96
CA VAL A 352 -1.00 3.99 15.39
C VAL A 352 -0.14 5.23 15.57
N PHE A 353 -0.59 6.38 15.06
CA PHE A 353 0.25 7.57 14.94
C PHE A 353 0.48 8.30 16.26
N SER A 354 -0.39 8.09 17.28
CA SER A 354 -0.18 8.66 18.62
C SER A 354 1.09 8.14 19.32
N ASN A 355 1.68 7.06 18.82
CA ASN A 355 2.98 6.58 19.28
C ASN A 355 4.16 7.31 18.59
N GLY A 356 3.88 8.23 17.65
CA GLY A 356 4.86 9.12 17.02
C GLY A 356 5.07 10.42 17.82
N VAL A 357 6.31 10.92 17.81
CA VAL A 357 6.66 12.22 18.39
C VAL A 357 5.92 13.32 17.64
N GLY A 358 5.40 14.32 18.38
CA GLY A 358 4.71 15.48 17.81
C GLY A 358 3.26 15.24 17.36
N TYR A 359 2.72 14.03 17.48
CA TYR A 359 1.33 13.75 17.11
C TYR A 359 0.35 14.56 17.96
N PRO A 360 -0.77 15.03 17.40
CA PRO A 360 -1.82 15.70 18.15
C PRO A 360 -2.23 14.88 19.37
N ARG A 361 -2.46 15.55 20.51
CA ARG A 361 -2.69 14.88 21.79
C ARG A 361 -3.91 13.98 21.73
N THR A 362 -3.74 12.72 22.15
CA THR A 362 -4.83 11.74 22.24
C THR A 362 -5.33 11.57 23.66
N ARG A 363 -6.51 10.99 23.77
CA ARG A 363 -7.08 10.49 25.02
C ARG A 363 -7.46 9.02 24.84
N TRP A 364 -6.93 8.21 25.74
CA TRP A 364 -7.12 6.75 25.70
C TRP A 364 -6.70 6.11 24.37
N LEU A 365 -5.66 6.63 23.77
CA LEU A 365 -5.05 6.16 22.51
C LEU A 365 -5.89 6.39 21.25
N VAL A 366 -7.21 6.49 21.34
CA VAL A 366 -8.15 6.48 20.21
C VAL A 366 -9.02 7.73 20.09
N LEU A 367 -9.16 8.51 21.14
CA LEU A 367 -9.97 9.71 21.16
C LEU A 367 -9.13 10.97 20.92
N ASP A 368 -9.76 12.05 20.51
CA ASP A 368 -9.14 13.36 20.18
C ASP A 368 -8.17 13.23 18.99
N GLY A 369 -6.93 13.67 19.07
CA GLY A 369 -5.88 13.45 18.06
C GLY A 369 -6.27 13.87 16.65
N ALA A 370 -6.51 12.91 15.76
CA ALA A 370 -6.88 13.15 14.36
C ALA A 370 -8.25 13.84 14.18
N ASN A 371 -9.09 13.91 15.23
CA ASN A 371 -10.33 14.70 15.18
C ASN A 371 -10.05 16.23 15.14
N ASP A 372 -8.85 16.66 15.55
CA ASP A 372 -8.33 17.98 15.18
C ASP A 372 -7.71 17.85 13.78
N GLU A 373 -8.56 18.01 12.77
CA GLU A 373 -8.21 17.89 11.35
C GLU A 373 -7.00 18.75 10.97
N ARG A 374 -6.99 20.01 11.42
CA ARG A 374 -5.90 20.95 11.12
C ARG A 374 -4.57 20.45 11.68
N ALA A 375 -4.57 20.02 12.95
CA ALA A 375 -3.37 19.53 13.59
C ALA A 375 -2.89 18.21 12.96
N PHE A 376 -3.81 17.31 12.62
CA PHE A 376 -3.47 16.04 11.98
C PHE A 376 -2.92 16.25 10.56
N LYS A 377 -3.56 17.07 9.73
CA LYS A 377 -3.08 17.38 8.38
C LYS A 377 -1.70 18.03 8.41
N ALA A 378 -1.48 19.01 9.29
CA ALA A 378 -0.17 19.62 9.48
C ALA A 378 0.89 18.60 9.92
N PHE A 379 0.56 17.74 10.90
CA PHE A 379 1.43 16.66 11.36
C PHE A 379 1.85 15.73 10.23
N LEU A 380 0.90 15.29 9.41
CA LEU A 380 1.16 14.36 8.30
C LEU A 380 1.99 15.03 7.20
N ARG A 381 1.62 16.23 6.77
CA ARG A 381 2.35 17.01 5.75
C ARG A 381 3.79 17.30 6.13
N ASN A 382 4.05 17.62 7.41
CA ASN A 382 5.43 17.84 7.91
C ASN A 382 6.28 16.56 7.90
N ARG A 383 5.66 15.38 7.89
CA ARG A 383 6.33 14.07 7.89
C ARG A 383 6.28 13.36 6.54
N GLN A 384 5.63 13.97 5.58
CA GLN A 384 5.54 13.42 4.24
C GLN A 384 6.89 13.48 3.53
N ILE A 385 7.26 12.38 2.91
CA ILE A 385 8.48 12.24 2.12
C ILE A 385 8.09 12.26 0.64
N PRO A 386 8.73 13.10 -0.20
CA PRO A 386 8.55 13.05 -1.64
C PRO A 386 8.85 11.67 -2.18
N THR A 387 7.93 11.11 -2.95
CA THR A 387 8.13 9.84 -3.63
C THR A 387 8.79 10.11 -4.98
N GLN A 388 10.13 10.15 -5.01
CA GLN A 388 10.88 10.52 -6.21
C GLN A 388 10.65 9.57 -7.40
N VAL A 389 10.40 8.29 -7.16
CA VAL A 389 10.02 7.33 -8.20
C VAL A 389 8.75 6.63 -7.78
N TRP A 390 7.75 6.71 -8.63
CA TRP A 390 6.47 6.06 -8.47
C TRP A 390 6.10 5.25 -9.71
N TYR A 391 5.58 4.06 -9.52
CA TYR A 391 5.05 3.19 -10.57
C TYR A 391 3.74 2.56 -10.14
N SER A 392 2.76 2.57 -11.03
CA SER A 392 1.54 1.77 -10.98
C SER A 392 1.40 0.91 -12.22
N ALA A 393 0.96 -0.33 -12.07
CA ALA A 393 0.68 -1.23 -13.20
C ALA A 393 -0.64 -0.90 -13.92
N TYR A 394 -1.47 -0.03 -13.36
CA TYR A 394 -2.82 0.28 -13.83
C TYR A 394 -3.29 1.66 -13.30
N ASP A 395 -2.49 2.68 -13.56
CA ASP A 395 -2.59 4.06 -13.03
C ASP A 395 -3.93 4.78 -13.32
N GLU A 396 -4.66 4.35 -14.34
CA GLU A 396 -5.98 4.88 -14.70
C GLU A 396 -7.14 4.22 -13.93
N LEU A 397 -6.89 3.13 -13.19
CA LEU A 397 -7.95 2.36 -12.53
C LEU A 397 -8.05 2.69 -11.05
N SER A 398 -9.19 3.25 -10.64
CA SER A 398 -9.53 3.31 -9.22
C SER A 398 -9.85 1.93 -8.64
N THR A 399 -9.85 1.81 -7.32
CA THR A 399 -10.33 0.62 -6.61
C THR A 399 -11.74 0.24 -7.05
N SER A 400 -12.62 1.23 -7.23
CA SER A 400 -13.98 1.03 -7.70
C SER A 400 -14.03 0.49 -9.14
N ASN A 401 -13.17 0.97 -10.04
CA ASN A 401 -13.07 0.43 -11.40
C ASN A 401 -12.61 -1.04 -11.37
N ILE A 402 -11.61 -1.36 -10.54
CA ILE A 402 -11.08 -2.73 -10.40
C ILE A 402 -12.16 -3.67 -9.86
N GLU A 403 -12.94 -3.24 -8.85
CA GLU A 403 -14.06 -4.02 -8.32
C GLU A 403 -15.17 -4.19 -9.35
N ASN A 404 -15.49 -3.14 -10.09
CA ASN A 404 -16.51 -3.18 -11.14
C ASN A 404 -16.11 -4.14 -12.27
N ASN A 405 -14.87 -4.06 -12.76
CA ASN A 405 -14.35 -4.97 -13.79
C ASN A 405 -14.42 -6.44 -13.35
N ALA A 406 -14.09 -6.71 -12.08
CA ALA A 406 -14.23 -8.06 -11.52
C ALA A 406 -15.69 -8.52 -11.41
N ALA A 407 -16.63 -7.62 -11.11
CA ALA A 407 -18.06 -7.91 -11.06
C ALA A 407 -18.62 -8.19 -12.48
N ILE A 408 -18.16 -7.45 -13.49
CA ILE A 408 -18.48 -7.72 -14.90
C ILE A 408 -18.05 -9.14 -15.28
N ARG A 409 -16.80 -9.51 -14.99
CA ARG A 409 -16.33 -10.88 -15.23
C ARG A 409 -17.14 -11.91 -14.47
N ALA A 410 -17.45 -11.67 -13.19
CA ALA A 410 -18.20 -12.62 -12.37
C ALA A 410 -19.59 -12.92 -12.96
N GLY A 411 -20.27 -11.94 -13.55
CA GLY A 411 -21.56 -12.13 -14.20
C GLY A 411 -21.52 -12.98 -15.48
N LEU A 412 -20.34 -13.20 -16.07
CA LEU A 412 -20.17 -14.08 -17.23
C LEU A 412 -19.93 -15.56 -16.86
N THR A 413 -19.63 -15.87 -15.60
CA THR A 413 -19.14 -17.21 -15.19
C THR A 413 -20.24 -18.23 -14.87
N GLY A 414 -21.50 -17.83 -14.75
CA GLY A 414 -22.62 -18.73 -14.44
C GLY A 414 -22.94 -19.70 -15.59
N ALA A 415 -23.44 -20.90 -15.26
CA ALA A 415 -23.96 -21.84 -16.25
C ALA A 415 -25.37 -21.49 -16.70
N GLU A 416 -26.18 -20.91 -15.82
CA GLU A 416 -27.58 -20.52 -16.06
C GLU A 416 -27.67 -19.11 -16.62
N ALA A 417 -28.72 -18.86 -17.42
CA ALA A 417 -29.05 -17.51 -17.86
C ALA A 417 -29.52 -16.69 -16.65
N PRO A 418 -29.08 -15.43 -16.50
CA PRO A 418 -29.55 -14.56 -15.43
C PRO A 418 -31.04 -14.24 -15.60
N SER A 419 -31.72 -13.95 -14.51
CA SER A 419 -33.04 -13.33 -14.56
C SER A 419 -32.94 -11.93 -15.21
N ARG A 420 -34.07 -11.40 -15.67
CA ARG A 420 -34.09 -10.06 -16.27
C ARG A 420 -33.50 -8.99 -15.34
N ALA A 421 -33.86 -9.00 -14.07
CA ALA A 421 -33.36 -8.04 -13.07
C ALA A 421 -31.86 -8.18 -12.85
N GLU A 422 -31.32 -9.41 -12.81
CA GLU A 422 -29.89 -9.64 -12.69
C GLU A 422 -29.14 -9.17 -13.94
N ALA A 423 -29.68 -9.42 -15.13
CA ALA A 423 -29.11 -8.94 -16.38
C ALA A 423 -29.10 -7.40 -16.46
N GLU A 424 -30.19 -6.73 -16.08
CA GLU A 424 -30.26 -5.27 -15.99
C GLU A 424 -29.21 -4.70 -15.02
N ALA A 425 -29.12 -5.26 -13.81
CA ALA A 425 -28.14 -4.82 -12.80
C ALA A 425 -26.68 -5.08 -13.23
N TRP A 426 -26.44 -6.12 -14.02
CA TRP A 426 -25.13 -6.42 -14.57
C TRP A 426 -24.78 -5.48 -15.73
N LEU A 427 -25.69 -5.24 -16.66
CA LEU A 427 -25.49 -4.31 -17.78
C LEU A 427 -25.26 -2.87 -17.30
N ALA A 428 -25.87 -2.46 -16.19
CA ALA A 428 -25.62 -1.17 -15.57
C ALA A 428 -24.16 -0.97 -15.06
N ARG A 429 -23.33 -2.00 -15.12
CA ARG A 429 -21.89 -1.94 -14.76
C ARG A 429 -20.99 -1.61 -15.95
N LEU A 430 -21.50 -1.77 -17.14
CA LEU A 430 -20.82 -1.43 -18.39
C LEU A 430 -21.02 0.05 -18.72
#